data_f408d5fe5e67196ba219c1b11a9b1067
#
_entry.id   f408d5fe5e67196ba219c1b11a9b1067
#
_cell.length_a   1.000
_cell.length_b   1.000
_cell.length_c   1.000
_cell.angle_alpha   90.00
_cell.angle_beta   90.00
_cell.angle_gamma   90.00
#
_symmetry.space_group_name_H-M   'P 1'
#
loop_
_entity.id
_entity.type
_entity.pdbx_description
1 polymer ?
#
loop_
_entity_poly.entity_id
_entity_poly.type
_entity_poly.pdbx_seq_one_letter_code
_entity_poly.pdbx_strand_id
1 'polypeptide(L)'
;QFHQLEGLAVAEGITLADLKGTLLAFARAMFGPDREVRLRPHFFPFTEPSVEVDVSCFHCDGGTLRDGSRCPLCKGSGWIEILGAGMVDPNVFGFVAEQGYDPERVQGFAFGMGIERIAMLKHGVPDMRLSYDNDVRFLEQFG
;
A
#
# COMPACT_ATOMS: atom_id res chain seq x y z
N GLN A 1 9.58 -1.41 -16.09
CA GLN A 1 10.09 -0.45 -15.11
C GLN A 1 8.91 0.17 -14.38
N PHE A 2 9.04 0.44 -13.08
CA PHE A 2 8.08 1.18 -12.27
C PHE A 2 8.83 1.80 -11.08
N HIS A 3 8.22 2.80 -10.43
CA HIS A 3 8.79 3.46 -9.26
C HIS A 3 8.14 2.93 -7.99
N GLN A 4 8.94 2.79 -6.94
CA GLN A 4 8.45 2.42 -5.61
C GLN A 4 8.73 3.54 -4.61
N LEU A 5 7.78 3.72 -3.71
CA LEU A 5 7.97 4.47 -2.48
C LEU A 5 8.03 3.46 -1.34
N GLU A 6 9.14 3.51 -0.59
CA GLU A 6 9.37 2.63 0.54
C GLU A 6 9.31 3.44 1.84
N GLY A 7 8.67 2.87 2.84
CA GLY A 7 8.60 3.44 4.19
C GLY A 7 9.11 2.45 5.22
N LEU A 8 9.91 2.97 6.16
CA LEU A 8 10.40 2.23 7.31
C LEU A 8 10.23 3.09 8.56
N ALA A 9 9.64 2.54 9.61
CA ALA A 9 9.59 3.14 10.94
C ALA A 9 10.17 2.17 11.95
N VAL A 10 11.06 2.66 12.81
CA VAL A 10 11.72 1.87 13.86
C VAL A 10 11.61 2.61 15.18
N ALA A 11 11.11 1.94 16.21
CA ALA A 11 11.03 2.47 17.56
C ALA A 11 10.86 1.35 18.58
N GLU A 12 11.11 1.64 19.87
CA GLU A 12 10.73 0.74 20.94
C GLU A 12 9.19 0.67 21.05
N GLY A 13 8.66 -0.54 21.10
CA GLY A 13 7.23 -0.77 21.28
C GLY A 13 6.32 -0.51 20.07
N ILE A 14 6.90 -0.27 18.89
CA ILE A 14 6.11 -0.14 17.64
C ILE A 14 5.48 -1.49 17.28
N THR A 15 4.26 -1.45 16.74
CA THR A 15 3.43 -2.63 16.55
C THR A 15 2.82 -2.71 15.13
N LEU A 16 2.25 -3.87 14.80
CA LEU A 16 1.43 -4.05 13.60
C LEU A 16 0.19 -3.12 13.59
N ALA A 17 -0.30 -2.73 14.78
CA ALA A 17 -1.41 -1.77 14.87
C ALA A 17 -0.98 -0.37 14.42
N ASP A 18 0.26 0.04 14.72
CA ASP A 18 0.82 1.32 14.25
C ASP A 18 0.99 1.32 12.74
N LEU A 19 1.48 0.22 12.16
CA LEU A 19 1.52 0.03 10.71
C LEU A 19 0.12 0.18 10.11
N LYS A 20 -0.87 -0.55 10.63
CA LYS A 20 -2.25 -0.48 10.14
C LYS A 20 -2.83 0.94 10.25
N GLY A 21 -2.58 1.62 11.36
CA GLY A 21 -3.02 3.01 11.58
C GLY A 21 -2.41 3.98 10.57
N THR A 22 -1.11 3.86 10.31
CA THR A 22 -0.37 4.66 9.32
C THR A 22 -0.95 4.46 7.92
N LEU A 23 -1.16 3.20 7.52
CA LEU A 23 -1.70 2.87 6.20
C LEU A 23 -3.18 3.26 6.06
N LEU A 24 -3.97 3.21 7.14
CA LEU A 24 -5.34 3.72 7.15
C LEU A 24 -5.38 5.25 6.95
N ALA A 25 -4.49 5.98 7.62
CA ALA A 25 -4.37 7.43 7.44
C ALA A 25 -3.98 7.78 6.00
N PHE A 26 -3.01 7.05 5.41
CA PHE A 26 -2.64 7.18 4.00
C PHE A 26 -3.82 6.89 3.07
N ALA A 27 -4.52 5.76 3.26
CA ALA A 27 -5.63 5.37 2.40
C ALA A 27 -6.75 6.42 2.41
N ARG A 28 -7.07 6.99 3.57
CA ARG A 28 -8.08 8.05 3.73
C ARG A 28 -7.66 9.36 3.08
N ALA A 29 -6.42 9.77 3.23
CA ALA A 29 -5.88 10.97 2.60
C ALA A 29 -5.84 10.86 1.06
N MET A 30 -5.56 9.65 0.54
CA MET A 30 -5.40 9.42 -0.89
C MET A 30 -6.71 9.15 -1.62
N PHE A 31 -7.63 8.37 -1.01
CA PHE A 31 -8.81 7.82 -1.67
C PHE A 31 -10.14 8.23 -1.01
N GLY A 32 -10.10 9.07 0.03
CA GLY A 32 -11.27 9.62 0.71
C GLY A 32 -11.47 9.12 2.14
N PRO A 33 -12.20 9.90 2.98
CA PRO A 33 -12.24 9.72 4.43
C PRO A 33 -12.90 8.42 4.91
N ASP A 34 -13.78 7.84 4.10
CA ASP A 34 -14.52 6.63 4.43
C ASP A 34 -13.79 5.33 4.08
N ARG A 35 -12.52 5.44 3.73
CA ARG A 35 -11.74 4.25 3.35
C ARG A 35 -11.39 3.41 4.58
N GLU A 36 -11.46 2.10 4.36
CA GLU A 36 -11.01 1.07 5.29
C GLU A 36 -9.81 0.33 4.73
N VAL A 37 -8.97 -0.20 5.62
CA VAL A 37 -7.80 -0.99 5.28
C VAL A 37 -7.95 -2.40 5.85
N ARG A 38 -7.67 -3.39 5.01
CA ARG A 38 -7.59 -4.79 5.35
C ARG A 38 -6.17 -5.31 5.12
N LEU A 39 -5.65 -6.04 6.10
CA LEU A 39 -4.37 -6.73 6.01
C LEU A 39 -4.64 -8.21 5.69
N ARG A 40 -4.04 -8.71 4.63
CA ARG A 40 -4.09 -10.14 4.27
C ARG A 40 -2.71 -10.77 4.47
N PRO A 41 -2.59 -11.94 5.11
CA PRO A 41 -1.31 -12.62 5.25
C PRO A 41 -0.61 -12.83 3.90
N HIS A 42 0.69 -12.56 3.90
CA HIS A 42 1.58 -12.79 2.77
C HIS A 42 2.95 -13.24 3.27
N PHE A 43 3.91 -13.44 2.39
CA PHE A 43 5.29 -13.75 2.74
C PHE A 43 6.25 -12.80 2.03
N PHE A 44 7.12 -12.14 2.82
CA PHE A 44 8.32 -11.48 2.34
C PHE A 44 9.51 -11.92 3.21
N PRO A 45 10.72 -12.08 2.65
CA PRO A 45 11.86 -12.67 3.38
C PRO A 45 12.43 -11.78 4.49
N PHE A 46 11.99 -10.52 4.58
CA PHE A 46 12.52 -9.50 5.49
C PHE A 46 11.45 -8.95 6.45
N THR A 47 10.26 -9.52 6.45
CA THR A 47 9.18 -9.16 7.38
C THR A 47 8.47 -10.38 7.97
N GLU A 48 8.09 -10.28 9.27
CA GLU A 48 7.28 -11.27 9.98
C GLU A 48 6.46 -10.57 11.09
N PRO A 49 5.12 -10.55 11.01
CA PRO A 49 4.30 -11.02 9.90
C PRO A 49 4.41 -10.13 8.66
N SER A 50 4.26 -10.76 7.49
CA SER A 50 4.14 -10.08 6.20
C SER A 50 2.68 -9.98 5.79
N VAL A 51 2.29 -8.88 5.17
CA VAL A 51 0.91 -8.62 4.74
C VAL A 51 0.85 -7.94 3.38
N GLU A 52 -0.15 -8.29 2.60
CA GLU A 52 -0.68 -7.45 1.54
C GLU A 52 -1.76 -6.54 2.11
N VAL A 53 -1.80 -5.32 1.61
CA VAL A 53 -2.69 -4.26 2.10
C VAL A 53 -3.72 -3.91 1.05
N ASP A 54 -4.98 -4.15 1.40
CA ASP A 54 -6.11 -3.78 0.57
C ASP A 54 -6.81 -2.54 1.15
N VAL A 55 -7.29 -1.67 0.25
CA VAL A 55 -8.21 -0.57 0.57
C VAL A 55 -9.62 -0.93 0.11
N SER A 56 -10.64 -0.51 0.87
CA SER A 56 -12.04 -0.66 0.44
C SER A 56 -12.27 0.08 -0.88
N CYS A 57 -12.95 -0.57 -1.83
CA CYS A 57 -13.14 -0.02 -3.16
C CYS A 57 -13.86 1.34 -3.09
N PHE A 58 -13.32 2.33 -3.80
CA PHE A 58 -13.88 3.68 -3.89
C PHE A 58 -14.75 3.89 -5.15
N HIS A 59 -14.89 2.87 -5.99
CA HIS A 59 -15.65 2.90 -7.23
C HIS A 59 -17.04 2.23 -7.11
N CYS A 60 -17.24 1.41 -6.08
CA CYS A 60 -18.47 0.64 -5.89
C CYS A 60 -18.82 0.51 -4.41
N ASP A 61 -20.00 -0.03 -4.15
CA ASP A 61 -20.41 -0.45 -2.82
C ASP A 61 -20.31 -1.98 -2.72
N GLY A 62 -19.38 -2.45 -1.85
CA GLY A 62 -19.19 -3.88 -1.56
C GLY A 62 -18.90 -4.79 -2.77
N GLY A 63 -18.47 -4.26 -3.91
CA GLY A 63 -18.16 -5.03 -5.12
C GLY A 63 -19.17 -4.88 -6.26
N THR A 64 -20.29 -4.18 -6.02
CA THR A 64 -21.37 -4.00 -6.98
C THR A 64 -21.57 -2.54 -7.32
N LEU A 65 -21.76 -2.21 -8.59
CA LEU A 65 -22.10 -0.87 -9.07
C LEU A 65 -23.59 -0.54 -8.82
N ARG A 66 -23.94 0.74 -8.97
CA ARG A 66 -25.34 1.20 -8.76
C ARG A 66 -26.36 0.54 -9.69
N ASP A 67 -25.96 0.08 -10.86
CA ASP A 67 -26.79 -0.64 -11.83
C ASP A 67 -26.90 -2.14 -11.53
N GLY A 68 -26.31 -2.62 -10.43
CA GLY A 68 -26.29 -4.02 -10.03
C GLY A 68 -25.18 -4.85 -10.71
N SER A 69 -24.39 -4.27 -11.61
CA SER A 69 -23.30 -4.96 -12.27
C SER A 69 -22.08 -5.12 -11.35
N ARG A 70 -21.24 -6.10 -11.68
CA ARG A 70 -19.98 -6.35 -10.97
C ARG A 70 -19.00 -5.21 -11.21
N CYS A 71 -18.42 -4.68 -10.13
CA CYS A 71 -17.42 -3.62 -10.24
C CYS A 71 -16.17 -4.10 -11.02
N PRO A 72 -15.78 -3.43 -12.11
CA PRO A 72 -14.62 -3.82 -12.90
C PRO A 72 -13.30 -3.53 -12.18
N LEU A 73 -13.24 -2.51 -11.31
CA LEU A 73 -12.02 -2.10 -10.62
C LEU A 73 -11.60 -3.11 -9.56
N CYS A 74 -12.49 -3.47 -8.64
CA CYS A 74 -12.23 -4.46 -7.59
C CYS A 74 -12.62 -5.89 -8.00
N LYS A 75 -13.12 -6.08 -9.22
CA LYS A 75 -13.58 -7.38 -9.74
C LYS A 75 -14.61 -8.05 -8.83
N GLY A 76 -15.48 -7.24 -8.22
CA GLY A 76 -16.56 -7.71 -7.34
C GLY A 76 -16.12 -8.08 -5.92
N SER A 77 -14.87 -7.89 -5.54
CA SER A 77 -14.38 -8.23 -4.19
C SER A 77 -14.71 -7.17 -3.13
N GLY A 78 -14.98 -5.93 -3.55
CA GLY A 78 -15.09 -4.77 -2.67
C GLY A 78 -13.76 -4.22 -2.17
N TRP A 79 -12.62 -4.83 -2.56
CA TRP A 79 -11.29 -4.50 -2.08
C TRP A 79 -10.28 -4.36 -3.22
N ILE A 80 -9.31 -3.48 -3.06
CA ILE A 80 -8.26 -3.21 -4.05
C ILE A 80 -6.91 -3.31 -3.32
N GLU A 81 -6.06 -4.24 -3.75
CA GLU A 81 -4.68 -4.34 -3.27
C GLU A 81 -3.88 -3.13 -3.74
N ILE A 82 -3.17 -2.49 -2.81
CA ILE A 82 -2.43 -1.26 -3.06
C ILE A 82 -0.93 -1.37 -2.79
N LEU A 83 -0.51 -2.19 -1.80
CA LEU A 83 0.89 -2.30 -1.40
C LEU A 83 1.17 -3.56 -0.56
N GLY A 84 2.45 -3.89 -0.41
CA GLY A 84 2.95 -4.87 0.53
C GLY A 84 3.55 -4.20 1.77
N ALA A 85 3.42 -4.85 2.94
CA ALA A 85 3.93 -4.34 4.22
C ALA A 85 4.21 -5.47 5.21
N GLY A 86 4.80 -5.13 6.37
CA GLY A 86 4.99 -6.08 7.46
C GLY A 86 5.79 -5.51 8.62
N MET A 87 5.87 -6.27 9.69
CA MET A 87 6.84 -6.00 10.74
C MET A 87 8.22 -6.45 10.25
N VAL A 88 9.23 -5.65 10.50
CA VAL A 88 10.62 -5.99 10.12
C VAL A 88 11.07 -7.22 10.92
N ASP A 89 11.60 -8.22 10.22
CA ASP A 89 12.14 -9.42 10.86
C ASP A 89 13.31 -9.03 11.79
N PRO A 90 13.36 -9.49 13.05
CA PRO A 90 14.45 -9.18 13.98
C PRO A 90 15.85 -9.49 13.45
N ASN A 91 15.98 -10.49 12.57
CA ASN A 91 17.25 -10.80 11.92
C ASN A 91 17.78 -9.64 11.06
N VAL A 92 16.91 -8.80 10.50
CA VAL A 92 17.32 -7.60 9.75
C VAL A 92 18.00 -6.61 10.70
N PHE A 93 17.46 -6.40 11.89
CA PHE A 93 18.09 -5.56 12.91
C PHE A 93 19.40 -6.16 13.42
N GLY A 94 19.50 -7.50 13.48
CA GLY A 94 20.74 -8.19 13.85
C GLY A 94 21.93 -7.79 12.98
N PHE A 95 21.74 -7.52 11.68
CA PHE A 95 22.81 -7.07 10.79
C PHE A 95 23.28 -5.64 11.06
N VAL A 96 22.49 -4.84 11.75
CA VAL A 96 22.77 -3.42 12.07
C VAL A 96 22.78 -3.14 13.58
N ALA A 97 22.92 -4.17 14.42
CA ALA A 97 22.90 -4.04 15.87
C ALA A 97 24.04 -3.15 16.39
N GLU A 98 25.24 -3.24 15.79
CA GLU A 98 26.39 -2.38 16.14
C GLU A 98 26.15 -0.89 15.85
N GLN A 99 25.20 -0.56 14.98
CA GLN A 99 24.77 0.80 14.67
C GLN A 99 23.67 1.31 15.61
N GLY A 100 23.33 0.56 16.66
CA GLY A 100 22.37 0.95 17.69
C GLY A 100 20.95 0.41 17.48
N TYR A 101 20.73 -0.47 16.51
CA TYR A 101 19.43 -1.13 16.26
C TYR A 101 19.40 -2.52 16.92
N ASP A 102 19.42 -2.54 18.25
CA ASP A 102 19.36 -3.77 19.04
C ASP A 102 18.00 -4.47 18.84
N PRO A 103 17.95 -5.70 18.28
CA PRO A 103 16.70 -6.43 18.02
C PRO A 103 15.92 -6.80 19.29
N GLU A 104 16.56 -6.79 20.48
CA GLU A 104 15.88 -7.01 21.76
C GLU A 104 15.14 -5.75 22.27
N ARG A 105 15.46 -4.58 21.73
CA ARG A 105 14.91 -3.30 22.16
C ARG A 105 14.01 -2.62 21.14
N VAL A 106 14.35 -2.73 19.88
CA VAL A 106 13.61 -2.03 18.81
C VAL A 106 12.81 -2.99 17.96
N GLN A 107 11.67 -2.52 17.51
CA GLN A 107 10.85 -3.14 16.48
C GLN A 107 10.68 -2.16 15.33
N GLY A 108 10.22 -2.65 14.20
CA GLY A 108 9.94 -1.78 13.07
C GLY A 108 8.85 -2.34 12.19
N PHE A 109 8.24 -1.47 11.41
CA PHE A 109 7.43 -1.88 10.28
C PHE A 109 7.94 -1.25 8.99
N ALA A 110 7.72 -1.95 7.88
CA ALA A 110 8.04 -1.45 6.55
C ALA A 110 6.85 -1.64 5.61
N PHE A 111 6.79 -0.79 4.58
CA PHE A 111 5.85 -0.93 3.47
C PHE A 111 6.47 -0.45 2.17
N GLY A 112 6.07 -1.07 1.05
CA GLY A 112 6.50 -0.68 -0.28
C GLY A 112 5.31 -0.57 -1.22
N MET A 113 5.17 0.57 -1.92
CA MET A 113 4.08 0.81 -2.86
C MET A 113 4.59 1.26 -4.22
N GLY A 114 3.98 0.76 -5.29
CA GLY A 114 4.20 1.26 -6.64
C GLY A 114 3.53 2.61 -6.85
N ILE A 115 4.32 3.65 -7.17
CA ILE A 115 3.81 5.02 -7.36
C ILE A 115 2.79 5.04 -8.50
N GLU A 116 3.08 4.37 -9.60
CA GLU A 116 2.18 4.28 -10.75
C GLU A 116 0.85 3.60 -10.39
N ARG A 117 0.89 2.57 -9.52
CA ARG A 117 -0.32 1.89 -9.06
C ARG A 117 -1.24 2.85 -8.32
N ILE A 118 -0.68 3.64 -7.41
CA ILE A 118 -1.44 4.65 -6.65
C ILE A 118 -1.96 5.75 -7.57
N ALA A 119 -1.11 6.26 -8.48
CA ALA A 119 -1.50 7.29 -9.45
C ALA A 119 -2.62 6.79 -10.39
N MET A 120 -2.50 5.59 -10.93
CA MET A 120 -3.55 4.98 -11.77
C MET A 120 -4.89 4.89 -11.03
N LEU A 121 -4.87 4.44 -9.79
CA LEU A 121 -6.08 4.34 -8.96
C LEU A 121 -6.69 5.71 -8.65
N LYS A 122 -5.85 6.70 -8.32
CA LYS A 122 -6.27 8.06 -7.97
C LYS A 122 -6.87 8.81 -9.17
N HIS A 123 -6.26 8.67 -10.33
CA HIS A 123 -6.59 9.43 -11.53
C HIS A 123 -7.41 8.65 -12.57
N GLY A 124 -7.75 7.39 -12.28
CA GLY A 124 -8.53 6.56 -13.20
C GLY A 124 -7.78 6.17 -14.49
N VAL A 125 -6.44 6.13 -14.44
CA VAL A 125 -5.61 5.75 -15.59
C VAL A 125 -5.68 4.24 -15.78
N PRO A 126 -6.09 3.74 -16.97
CA PRO A 126 -6.35 2.31 -17.17
C PRO A 126 -5.08 1.48 -17.39
N ASP A 127 -3.99 2.10 -17.85
CA ASP A 127 -2.75 1.42 -18.24
C ASP A 127 -1.53 2.23 -17.81
N MET A 128 -0.64 1.59 -17.04
CA MET A 128 0.60 2.20 -16.55
C MET A 128 1.53 2.68 -17.69
N ARG A 129 1.49 2.03 -18.85
CA ARG A 129 2.34 2.36 -20.01
C ARG A 129 2.11 3.78 -20.50
N LEU A 130 0.89 4.29 -20.36
CA LEU A 130 0.55 5.67 -20.76
C LEU A 130 1.42 6.71 -20.04
N SER A 131 1.87 6.41 -18.81
CA SER A 131 2.76 7.30 -18.05
C SER A 131 4.19 7.36 -18.64
N TYR A 132 4.56 6.41 -19.50
CA TYR A 132 5.91 6.30 -20.08
C TYR A 132 5.94 6.55 -21.59
N ASP A 133 4.79 6.55 -22.25
CA ASP A 133 4.68 6.77 -23.71
C ASP A 133 5.01 8.21 -24.13
N ASN A 134 5.12 9.12 -23.15
CA ASN A 134 5.41 10.55 -23.34
C ASN A 134 4.46 11.25 -24.34
N ASP A 135 3.20 10.82 -24.39
CA ASP A 135 2.16 11.45 -25.19
C ASP A 135 1.68 12.74 -24.51
N VAL A 136 1.94 13.88 -25.15
CA VAL A 136 1.58 15.21 -24.62
C VAL A 136 0.08 15.31 -24.32
N ARG A 137 -0.78 14.72 -25.15
CA ARG A 137 -2.24 14.71 -24.93
C ARG A 137 -2.66 13.97 -23.68
N PHE A 138 -1.87 12.97 -23.26
CA PHE A 138 -2.08 12.29 -21.98
C PHE A 138 -1.60 13.16 -20.81
N LEU A 139 -0.42 13.76 -20.94
CA LEU A 139 0.20 14.56 -19.88
C LEU A 139 -0.59 15.84 -19.58
N GLU A 140 -1.15 16.50 -20.62
CA GLU A 140 -1.97 17.71 -20.49
C GLU A 140 -3.25 17.52 -19.66
N GLN A 141 -3.69 16.28 -19.44
CA GLN A 141 -4.87 15.99 -18.60
C GLN A 141 -4.61 16.22 -17.09
N PHE A 142 -3.36 16.35 -16.69
CA PHE A 142 -2.94 16.46 -15.28
C PHE A 142 -2.30 17.81 -14.93
N GLY A 143 -2.20 18.73 -15.89
CA GLY A 143 -1.63 20.08 -15.78
C GLY A 143 -2.61 21.15 -15.36
#